data_060622c642147dd408f265ac03f5c1e9
#
_entry.id   060622c642147dd408f265ac03f5c1e9
#
_cell.length_a   1.000
_cell.length_b   1.000
_cell.length_c   1.000
_cell.angle_alpha   90.00
_cell.angle_beta   90.00
_cell.angle_gamma   90.00
#
_symmetry.space_group_name_H-M   'P 1'
#
loop_
_entity.id
_entity.type
_entity.pdbx_description
1 polymer ?
#
loop_
_entity_poly.entity_id
_entity_poly.type
_entity_poly.pdbx_seq_one_letter_code
_entity_poly.pdbx_strand_id
1 'polypeptide(L)'
;SSLRPTELVNEAFLNLIGQERVGWQNRAHFFAHASRLMRWLLVDRARARTRAKRGGVRTRVTLDEPLELSVDQDDDVLALHEALDRLAERDAEQAEIVVMRFFGGLSVEEVAAVKGVSKRSVEAEWTMIKAWLRRELGPG
;
A
#
# COMPACT_ATOMS: atom_id res chain seq x y z
N SER A 1 20.57 8.10 -1.97
CA SER A 1 19.55 7.79 -2.38
C SER A 1 18.92 6.82 -1.83
N SER A 2 17.95 6.64 -2.03
CA SER A 2 17.22 5.91 -1.44
C SER A 2 16.37 5.04 -2.20
N LEU A 3 16.29 3.83 -1.83
CA LEU A 3 15.34 2.91 -2.39
C LEU A 3 13.96 3.36 -1.97
N ARG A 4 13.03 3.19 -2.87
CA ARG A 4 11.65 3.40 -2.51
C ARG A 4 11.20 2.31 -1.57
N PRO A 5 10.22 2.58 -0.72
CA PRO A 5 9.73 1.54 0.20
C PRO A 5 9.32 0.26 -0.48
N THR A 6 8.66 0.36 -1.64
CA THR A 6 8.26 -0.85 -2.36
C THR A 6 9.47 -1.61 -2.87
N GLU A 7 10.51 -0.89 -3.26
CA GLU A 7 11.73 -1.53 -3.73
C GLU A 7 12.43 -2.24 -2.59
N LEU A 8 12.41 -1.66 -1.40
CA LEU A 8 13.00 -2.30 -0.23
C LEU A 8 12.30 -3.61 0.10
N VAL A 9 10.98 -3.62 0.04
CA VAL A 9 10.23 -4.83 0.29
C VAL A 9 10.57 -5.89 -0.73
N ASN A 10 10.60 -5.51 -2.00
CA ASN A 10 10.92 -6.45 -3.06
C ASN A 10 12.33 -6.99 -2.93
N GLU A 11 13.28 -6.13 -2.60
CA GLU A 11 14.66 -6.55 -2.46
C GLU A 11 14.83 -7.49 -1.30
N ALA A 12 14.19 -7.19 -0.18
CA ALA A 12 14.25 -8.08 0.98
C ALA A 12 13.66 -9.43 0.64
N PHE A 13 12.58 -9.44 -0.11
CA PHE A 13 11.95 -10.68 -0.51
C PHE A 13 12.84 -11.51 -1.43
N LEU A 14 13.47 -10.84 -2.39
CA LEU A 14 14.38 -11.54 -3.30
C LEU A 14 15.55 -12.15 -2.54
N ASN A 15 16.08 -11.44 -1.55
CA ASN A 15 17.14 -11.98 -0.73
C ASN A 15 16.68 -13.21 0.03
N LEU A 16 15.49 -13.15 0.58
CA LEU A 16 14.95 -14.25 1.34
C LEU A 16 14.78 -15.48 0.47
N ILE A 17 14.23 -15.30 -0.73
CA ILE A 17 14.06 -16.40 -1.67
C ILE A 17 15.40 -17.02 -2.05
N GLY A 18 16.41 -16.18 -2.24
CA GLY A 18 17.71 -16.69 -2.64
C GLY A 18 18.39 -17.51 -1.58
N GLN A 19 18.07 -17.23 -0.31
CA GLN A 19 18.70 -17.94 0.77
C GLN A 19 17.97 -19.21 1.17
N GLU A 20 16.65 -19.21 1.03
CA GLU A 20 15.85 -20.33 1.46
C GLU A 20 14.86 -20.65 0.38
N ARG A 21 14.56 -21.92 0.24
CA ARG A 21 13.53 -22.32 -0.70
C ARG A 21 12.19 -22.13 -0.04
N VAL A 22 11.68 -20.93 -0.17
CA VAL A 22 10.42 -20.57 0.47
C VAL A 22 9.29 -21.06 -0.42
N GLY A 23 8.34 -21.81 0.14
CA GLY A 23 7.18 -22.28 -0.59
C GLY A 23 6.30 -21.13 -1.00
N TRP A 24 5.43 -21.37 -1.98
CA TRP A 24 4.58 -20.33 -2.52
C TRP A 24 3.74 -19.65 -1.43
N GLN A 25 3.15 -20.45 -0.54
CA GLN A 25 2.35 -19.87 0.53
C GLN A 25 3.18 -19.00 1.46
N ASN A 26 4.41 -19.42 1.73
CA ASN A 26 5.28 -18.63 2.59
C ASN A 26 5.64 -17.31 1.93
N ARG A 27 5.82 -17.31 0.61
CA ARG A 27 6.10 -16.08 -0.12
C ARG A 27 4.93 -15.13 -0.04
N ALA A 28 3.73 -15.65 -0.23
CA ALA A 28 2.52 -14.84 -0.13
C ALA A 28 2.39 -14.21 1.25
N HIS A 29 2.61 -15.03 2.28
CA HIS A 29 2.55 -14.53 3.65
C HIS A 29 3.62 -13.47 3.90
N PHE A 30 4.81 -13.68 3.35
CA PHE A 30 5.88 -12.71 3.52
C PHE A 30 5.48 -11.36 2.93
N PHE A 31 4.95 -11.36 1.71
CA PHE A 31 4.56 -10.11 1.08
C PHE A 31 3.46 -9.40 1.85
N ALA A 32 2.47 -10.15 2.31
CA ALA A 32 1.39 -9.55 3.08
C ALA A 32 1.91 -8.93 4.36
N HIS A 33 2.77 -9.67 5.05
CA HIS A 33 3.33 -9.20 6.31
C HIS A 33 4.23 -7.99 6.09
N ALA A 34 5.10 -8.06 5.08
CA ALA A 34 6.00 -6.96 4.78
C ALA A 34 5.24 -5.69 4.42
N SER A 35 4.14 -5.84 3.67
CA SER A 35 3.33 -4.69 3.30
C SER A 35 2.75 -4.00 4.53
N ARG A 36 2.30 -4.78 5.51
CA ARG A 36 1.78 -4.21 6.74
C ARG A 36 2.86 -3.49 7.53
N LEU A 37 4.06 -4.07 7.57
CA LEU A 37 5.17 -3.41 8.24
C LEU A 37 5.54 -2.11 7.55
N MET A 38 5.56 -2.12 6.22
CA MET A 38 5.86 -0.91 5.48
C MET A 38 4.85 0.20 5.75
N ARG A 39 3.59 -0.17 5.90
CA ARG A 39 2.58 0.84 6.24
C ARG A 39 2.97 1.58 7.53
N TRP A 40 3.30 0.83 8.57
CA TRP A 40 3.61 1.45 9.85
C TRP A 40 4.92 2.22 9.83
N LEU A 41 5.93 1.71 9.14
CA LEU A 41 7.18 2.42 9.02
C LEU A 41 7.00 3.75 8.29
N LEU A 42 6.23 3.74 7.20
CA LEU A 42 6.00 4.96 6.44
C LEU A 42 5.13 5.95 7.18
N VAL A 43 4.16 5.45 7.94
CA VAL A 43 3.32 6.33 8.75
C VAL A 43 4.15 7.00 9.84
N ASP A 44 4.99 6.22 10.52
CA ASP A 44 5.85 6.79 11.56
C ASP A 44 6.78 7.85 10.99
N ARG A 45 7.35 7.56 9.83
CA ARG A 45 8.24 8.50 9.17
C ARG A 45 7.48 9.77 8.75
N ALA A 46 6.30 9.60 8.20
CA ALA A 46 5.49 10.72 7.77
C ALA A 46 5.10 11.60 8.95
N ARG A 47 4.73 10.98 10.05
CA ARG A 47 4.36 11.74 11.25
C ARG A 47 5.54 12.55 11.77
N ALA A 48 6.72 11.93 11.80
CA ALA A 48 7.90 12.63 12.28
C ALA A 48 8.25 13.81 11.38
N ARG A 49 8.20 13.60 10.07
CA ARG A 49 8.56 14.67 9.13
C ARG A 49 7.53 15.78 9.12
N THR A 50 6.26 15.42 9.26
CA THR A 50 5.20 16.42 9.28
C THR A 50 5.32 17.32 10.50
N ARG A 51 5.66 16.73 11.63
CA ARG A 51 5.89 17.53 12.84
C ARG A 51 7.03 18.51 12.66
N ALA A 52 8.07 18.10 11.93
CA ALA A 52 9.24 18.94 11.72
C ALA A 52 8.99 20.03 10.70
N LYS A 53 8.08 19.77 9.74
CA LYS A 53 7.87 20.69 8.63
C LYS A 53 6.55 21.40 8.70
N ARG A 54 6.14 21.85 9.80
CA ARG A 54 4.87 22.50 9.90
C ARG A 54 4.66 23.53 8.83
N GLY A 55 3.55 23.51 8.14
CA GLY A 55 3.20 24.54 7.17
C GLY A 55 3.77 24.31 5.77
N GLY A 56 4.32 23.16 5.50
CA GLY A 56 4.83 22.89 4.17
C GLY A 56 3.73 22.84 3.12
N VAL A 57 4.13 23.06 1.88
CA VAL A 57 3.21 23.02 0.76
C VAL A 57 2.83 21.57 0.48
N ARG A 58 1.55 21.35 0.22
CA ARG A 58 1.09 20.01 -0.12
C ARG A 58 1.13 19.80 -1.59
N THR A 59 1.61 18.65 -1.99
CA THR A 59 1.60 18.24 -3.38
C THR A 59 0.69 17.04 -3.52
N ARG A 60 -0.21 17.09 -4.49
CA ARG A 60 -1.07 15.96 -4.71
C ARG A 60 -0.58 15.12 -5.83
N VAL A 61 -0.63 13.83 -5.64
CA VAL A 61 -0.22 12.85 -6.63
C VAL A 61 -1.31 11.80 -6.68
N THR A 62 -1.56 11.23 -7.83
CA THR A 62 -2.66 10.28 -7.97
C THR A 62 -2.20 8.85 -7.92
N LEU A 63 -2.95 7.97 -7.35
CA LEU A 63 -2.65 6.54 -7.29
C LEU A 63 -2.91 5.89 -8.64
N ASP A 64 -3.89 6.32 -9.31
CA ASP A 64 -4.30 5.88 -10.63
C ASP A 64 -5.13 7.00 -11.09
N GLU A 65 -5.20 7.31 -12.35
CA GLU A 65 -6.08 8.37 -12.76
C GLU A 65 -7.51 8.02 -12.44
N PRO A 66 -8.28 8.87 -11.86
CA PRO A 66 -7.98 10.25 -11.46
C PRO A 66 -7.54 10.38 -10.02
N LEU A 67 -7.15 9.32 -9.35
CA LEU A 67 -6.71 9.38 -7.98
C LEU A 67 -5.24 8.99 -7.94
N GLU A 68 -4.39 9.87 -7.46
CA GLU A 68 -2.97 9.57 -7.32
C GLU A 68 -2.52 9.80 -5.91
N LEU A 69 -1.72 8.89 -5.40
CA LEU A 69 -1.11 9.00 -4.09
C LEU A 69 0.30 8.46 -4.21
N SER A 70 1.19 8.90 -3.37
CA SER A 70 2.57 8.47 -3.44
C SER A 70 3.10 8.17 -2.05
N VAL A 71 3.85 7.08 -1.92
CA VAL A 71 4.51 6.77 -0.66
C VAL A 71 5.61 7.79 -0.35
N ASP A 72 6.02 8.59 -1.35
CA ASP A 72 7.01 9.61 -1.14
C ASP A 72 6.42 10.90 -0.59
N GLN A 73 5.11 11.01 -0.52
CA GLN A 73 4.43 12.20 -0.01
C GLN A 73 3.84 11.89 1.35
N ASP A 74 4.34 12.56 2.37
CA ASP A 74 3.88 12.28 3.74
C ASP A 74 2.39 12.52 3.92
N ASP A 75 1.86 13.58 3.32
CA ASP A 75 0.44 13.86 3.44
C ASP A 75 -0.40 12.76 2.82
N ASP A 76 0.05 12.19 1.70
CA ASP A 76 -0.67 11.10 1.06
C ASP A 76 -0.65 9.86 1.95
N VAL A 77 0.51 9.57 2.55
CA VAL A 77 0.63 8.41 3.43
C VAL A 77 -0.32 8.54 4.62
N LEU A 78 -0.34 9.72 5.24
CA LEU A 78 -1.18 9.91 6.42
C LEU A 78 -2.65 9.92 6.07
N ALA A 79 -3.02 10.55 4.96
CA ALA A 79 -4.42 10.58 4.54
C ALA A 79 -4.91 9.18 4.21
N LEU A 80 -4.10 8.40 3.51
CA LEU A 80 -4.48 7.05 3.17
C LEU A 80 -4.55 6.17 4.41
N HIS A 81 -3.62 6.36 5.34
CA HIS A 81 -3.61 5.60 6.59
C HIS A 81 -4.94 5.79 7.34
N GLU A 82 -5.41 7.03 7.43
CA GLU A 82 -6.68 7.29 8.11
C GLU A 82 -7.85 6.70 7.34
N ALA A 83 -7.83 6.83 6.01
CA ALA A 83 -8.90 6.24 5.21
C ALA A 83 -8.93 4.74 5.34
N LEU A 84 -7.76 4.10 5.47
CA LEU A 84 -7.70 2.65 5.61
C LEU A 84 -8.33 2.17 6.90
N ASP A 85 -8.24 2.93 7.98
CA ASP A 85 -8.93 2.55 9.20
C ASP A 85 -10.44 2.50 8.99
N ARG A 86 -10.98 3.49 8.25
CA ARG A 86 -12.40 3.50 7.94
C ARG A 86 -12.79 2.37 6.99
N LEU A 87 -11.93 2.12 6.00
CA LEU A 87 -12.21 1.05 5.05
C LEU A 87 -12.18 -0.32 5.74
N ALA A 88 -11.26 -0.51 6.67
CA ALA A 88 -11.18 -1.79 7.38
C ALA A 88 -12.43 -2.08 8.19
N GLU A 89 -13.08 -1.03 8.69
CA GLU A 89 -14.33 -1.22 9.41
C GLU A 89 -15.45 -1.69 8.49
N ARG A 90 -15.40 -1.25 7.21
CA ARG A 90 -16.39 -1.69 6.25
C ARG A 90 -16.04 -3.03 5.64
N ASP A 91 -14.78 -3.22 5.30
CA ASP A 91 -14.35 -4.41 4.57
C ASP A 91 -12.85 -4.56 4.79
N ALA A 92 -12.50 -5.42 5.73
CA ALA A 92 -11.09 -5.63 6.09
C ALA A 92 -10.30 -6.21 4.91
N GLU A 93 -10.93 -7.01 4.06
CA GLU A 93 -10.25 -7.58 2.91
C GLU A 93 -9.87 -6.51 1.90
N GLN A 94 -10.76 -5.56 1.67
CA GLN A 94 -10.44 -4.47 0.76
C GLN A 94 -9.32 -3.61 1.31
N ALA A 95 -9.32 -3.35 2.61
CA ALA A 95 -8.25 -2.58 3.21
C ALA A 95 -6.92 -3.28 3.02
N GLU A 96 -6.90 -4.60 3.15
CA GLU A 96 -5.67 -5.35 2.96
C GLU A 96 -5.17 -5.27 1.52
N ILE A 97 -6.06 -5.27 0.56
CA ILE A 97 -5.68 -5.11 -0.84
C ILE A 97 -4.96 -3.77 -1.04
N VAL A 98 -5.50 -2.71 -0.44
CA VAL A 98 -4.86 -1.39 -0.55
C VAL A 98 -3.47 -1.41 0.06
N VAL A 99 -3.34 -2.03 1.24
CA VAL A 99 -2.05 -2.10 1.91
C VAL A 99 -1.04 -2.81 1.02
N MET A 100 -1.42 -3.93 0.42
CA MET A 100 -0.51 -4.66 -0.44
C MET A 100 -0.16 -3.88 -1.71
N ARG A 101 -1.14 -3.20 -2.30
CA ARG A 101 -0.89 -2.47 -3.53
C ARG A 101 -0.09 -1.19 -3.29
N PHE A 102 -0.50 -0.39 -2.32
CA PHE A 102 0.12 0.90 -2.11
C PHE A 102 1.43 0.80 -1.33
N PHE A 103 1.41 0.12 -0.20
CA PHE A 103 2.60 0.05 0.65
C PHE A 103 3.54 -1.06 0.23
N GLY A 104 3.00 -2.17 -0.24
CA GLY A 104 3.83 -3.29 -0.65
C GLY A 104 4.25 -3.27 -2.10
N GLY A 105 3.58 -2.48 -2.93
CA GLY A 105 3.93 -2.40 -4.34
C GLY A 105 3.55 -3.62 -5.14
N LEU A 106 2.62 -4.44 -4.64
CA LEU A 106 2.22 -5.64 -5.35
C LEU A 106 1.33 -5.31 -6.54
N SER A 107 1.49 -6.09 -7.59
CA SER A 107 0.60 -6.01 -8.73
C SER A 107 -0.73 -6.68 -8.42
N VAL A 108 -1.71 -6.46 -9.27
CA VAL A 108 -2.99 -7.13 -9.12
C VAL A 108 -2.82 -8.64 -9.15
N GLU A 109 -1.95 -9.14 -10.05
CA GLU A 109 -1.68 -10.56 -10.12
C GLU A 109 -1.07 -11.08 -8.82
N GLU A 110 -0.17 -10.32 -8.25
CA GLU A 110 0.47 -10.73 -7.01
C GLU A 110 -0.50 -10.73 -5.85
N VAL A 111 -1.37 -9.72 -5.79
CA VAL A 111 -2.41 -9.70 -4.77
C VAL A 111 -3.33 -10.90 -4.92
N ALA A 112 -3.73 -11.22 -6.15
CA ALA A 112 -4.59 -12.37 -6.40
C ALA A 112 -3.94 -13.64 -5.89
N ALA A 113 -2.66 -13.79 -6.15
CA ALA A 113 -1.93 -14.96 -5.70
C ALA A 113 -1.87 -15.03 -4.18
N VAL A 114 -1.61 -13.91 -3.53
CA VAL A 114 -1.56 -13.88 -2.06
C VAL A 114 -2.91 -14.29 -1.48
N LYS A 115 -3.98 -13.78 -2.06
CA LYS A 115 -5.30 -14.03 -1.50
C LYS A 115 -5.93 -15.33 -1.99
N GLY A 116 -5.31 -16.00 -2.96
CA GLY A 116 -5.85 -17.24 -3.48
C GLY A 116 -7.12 -17.05 -4.27
N VAL A 117 -7.24 -15.93 -4.97
CA VAL A 117 -8.42 -15.65 -5.79
C VAL A 117 -7.97 -15.31 -7.20
N SER A 118 -8.92 -15.12 -8.12
CA SER A 118 -8.57 -14.83 -9.50
C SER A 118 -8.17 -13.37 -9.65
N LYS A 119 -7.38 -13.11 -10.69
CA LYS A 119 -7.02 -11.75 -11.02
C LYS A 119 -8.26 -10.89 -11.27
N ARG A 120 -9.25 -11.46 -11.97
CA ARG A 120 -10.47 -10.73 -12.26
C ARG A 120 -11.19 -10.30 -10.99
N SER A 121 -11.18 -11.16 -9.99
CA SER A 121 -11.79 -10.86 -8.71
C SER A 121 -11.10 -9.66 -8.06
N VAL A 122 -9.78 -9.63 -8.08
CA VAL A 122 -9.03 -8.51 -7.51
C VAL A 122 -9.28 -7.25 -8.31
N GLU A 123 -9.35 -7.34 -9.64
CA GLU A 123 -9.62 -6.18 -10.47
C GLU A 123 -10.96 -5.55 -10.15
N ALA A 124 -11.98 -6.39 -9.96
CA ALA A 124 -13.31 -5.90 -9.62
C ALA A 124 -13.29 -5.20 -8.26
N GLU A 125 -12.64 -5.82 -7.28
CA GLU A 125 -12.50 -5.20 -5.96
C GLU A 125 -11.75 -3.89 -6.06
N TRP A 126 -10.67 -3.88 -6.82
CA TRP A 126 -9.85 -2.68 -6.95
C TRP A 126 -10.63 -1.52 -7.55
N THR A 127 -11.49 -1.81 -8.53
CA THR A 127 -12.33 -0.78 -9.12
C THR A 127 -13.22 -0.13 -8.05
N MET A 128 -13.84 -0.96 -7.21
CA MET A 128 -14.69 -0.46 -6.14
C MET A 128 -13.88 0.32 -5.10
N ILE A 129 -12.72 -0.20 -4.76
CA ILE A 129 -11.84 0.45 -3.80
C ILE A 129 -11.44 1.84 -4.30
N LYS A 130 -11.05 1.94 -5.56
CA LYS A 130 -10.64 3.24 -6.10
C LYS A 130 -11.77 4.25 -6.06
N ALA A 131 -12.98 3.80 -6.36
CA ALA A 131 -14.13 4.70 -6.30
C ALA A 131 -14.36 5.20 -4.89
N TRP A 132 -14.23 4.31 -3.91
CA TRP A 132 -14.40 4.69 -2.52
C TRP A 132 -13.30 5.66 -2.08
N LEU A 133 -12.04 5.37 -2.45
CA LEU A 133 -10.93 6.22 -2.08
C LEU A 133 -11.06 7.62 -2.68
N ARG A 134 -11.55 7.71 -3.93
CA ARG A 134 -11.77 9.01 -4.54
C ARG A 134 -12.75 9.86 -3.74
N ARG A 135 -13.80 9.22 -3.22
CA ARG A 135 -14.75 9.95 -2.41
C ARG A 135 -14.17 10.39 -1.07
N GLU A 136 -13.34 9.52 -0.49
CA GLU A 136 -12.75 9.83 0.82
C GLU A 136 -11.62 10.84 0.73
N LEU A 137 -10.79 10.71 -0.29
CA LEU A 137 -9.57 11.49 -0.41
C LEU A 137 -9.61 12.51 -1.54
N GLY A 138 -10.69 12.55 -2.27
CA GLY A 138 -10.78 13.27 -3.51
C GLY A 138 -10.48 14.73 -3.38
N PRO A 139 -10.44 15.46 -4.48
CA PRO A 139 -9.99 16.82 -4.54
C PRO A 139 -10.92 17.58 -3.73
N GLY A 140 -11.14 17.56 -2.81
CA GLY A 140 -12.10 18.33 -2.08
C GLY A 140 -11.43 19.36 -1.34
#